data_83d8e76864e59c7b25ba22a47108a3f9
#
_entry.id   83d8e76864e59c7b25ba22a47108a3f9
#
_cell.length_a   1.000
_cell.length_b   1.000
_cell.length_c   1.000
_cell.angle_alpha   90.00
_cell.angle_beta   90.00
_cell.angle_gamma   90.00
#
_symmetry.space_group_name_H-M   'P 1'
#
loop_
_entity.id
_entity.type
_entity.pdbx_description
1 polymer ?
#
loop_
_entity_poly.entity_id
_entity_poly.type
_entity_poly.pdbx_seq_one_letter_code
_entity_poly.pdbx_strand_id
1 'polypeptide(L)'
;DAYEALPDDLRELFDQVTLEVNSGAGVDVFNERAADLCQQMLDSPTVQSLTAWDEAATDAWETELGDQGKEMWIKLATEQGLTNAEGVLEEYLAGLERYKDAEYEDASLSCITSFANR
;
A
#
# COMPACT_ATOMS: atom_id res chain seq x y z
N ASP A 1 22.66 13.43 -6.94
CA ASP A 1 22.08 12.67 -5.83
C ASP A 1 22.79 11.31 -5.67
N ALA A 2 22.41 10.49 -4.68
CA ALA A 2 23.10 9.21 -4.40
C ALA A 2 22.95 8.21 -5.55
N TYR A 3 21.82 8.17 -6.22
CA TYR A 3 21.57 7.29 -7.37
C TYR A 3 22.46 7.70 -8.58
N GLU A 4 22.54 8.98 -8.88
CA GLU A 4 23.38 9.49 -9.98
C GLU A 4 24.89 9.27 -9.75
N ALA A 5 25.29 9.16 -8.47
CA ALA A 5 26.67 8.87 -8.09
C ALA A 5 27.06 7.38 -8.21
N LEU A 6 26.09 6.49 -8.48
CA LEU A 6 26.38 5.08 -8.69
C LEU A 6 27.14 4.85 -10.02
N PRO A 7 28.08 3.88 -10.06
CA PRO A 7 28.61 3.34 -11.31
C PRO A 7 27.48 2.85 -12.23
N ASP A 8 27.71 2.89 -13.54
CA ASP A 8 26.67 2.58 -14.54
C ASP A 8 26.10 1.17 -14.39
N ASP A 9 26.95 0.18 -14.12
CA ASP A 9 26.56 -1.22 -13.88
C ASP A 9 25.68 -1.38 -12.63
N LEU A 10 25.94 -0.63 -11.57
CA LEU A 10 25.13 -0.64 -10.36
C LEU A 10 23.81 0.12 -10.55
N ARG A 11 23.80 1.15 -11.37
CA ARG A 11 22.55 1.86 -11.73
C ARG A 11 21.62 0.96 -12.53
N GLU A 12 22.17 0.27 -13.54
CA GLU A 12 21.42 -0.70 -14.35
C GLU A 12 20.82 -1.82 -13.48
N LEU A 13 21.62 -2.37 -12.56
CA LEU A 13 21.15 -3.39 -11.62
C LEU A 13 20.04 -2.84 -10.67
N PHE A 14 20.23 -1.64 -10.16
CA PHE A 14 19.22 -0.98 -9.31
C PHE A 14 17.89 -0.79 -10.04
N ASP A 15 17.95 -0.32 -11.30
CA ASP A 15 16.75 -0.10 -12.12
C ASP A 15 16.05 -1.43 -12.41
N GLN A 16 16.81 -2.48 -12.74
CA GLN A 16 16.28 -3.82 -12.99
C GLN A 16 15.57 -4.38 -11.76
N VAL A 17 16.19 -4.33 -10.58
CA VAL A 17 15.60 -4.82 -9.32
C VAL A 17 14.37 -4.00 -8.94
N THR A 18 14.43 -2.69 -9.10
CA THR A 18 13.30 -1.79 -8.84
C THR A 18 12.10 -2.12 -9.74
N LEU A 19 12.37 -2.37 -11.04
CA LEU A 19 11.34 -2.76 -11.98
C LEU A 19 10.72 -4.12 -11.60
N GLU A 20 11.52 -5.10 -11.22
CA GLU A 20 11.07 -6.43 -10.79
C GLU A 20 10.16 -6.34 -9.55
N VAL A 21 10.59 -5.59 -8.53
CA VAL A 21 9.78 -5.38 -7.32
C VAL A 21 8.45 -4.67 -7.64
N ASN A 22 8.50 -3.62 -8.47
CA ASN A 22 7.31 -2.85 -8.84
C ASN A 22 6.39 -3.59 -9.81
N SER A 23 6.86 -4.63 -10.49
CA SER A 23 6.03 -5.43 -11.42
C SER A 23 5.30 -6.61 -10.75
N GLY A 24 5.31 -6.69 -9.43
CA GLY A 24 4.47 -7.64 -8.69
C GLY A 24 5.17 -8.39 -7.56
N ALA A 25 6.49 -8.60 -7.61
CA ALA A 25 7.21 -9.38 -6.59
C ALA A 25 6.99 -8.83 -5.16
N GLY A 26 6.84 -7.51 -5.00
CA GLY A 26 6.53 -6.88 -3.72
C GLY A 26 5.13 -7.26 -3.21
N VAL A 27 4.14 -7.31 -4.10
CA VAL A 27 2.75 -7.70 -3.76
C VAL A 27 2.69 -9.17 -3.36
N ASP A 28 3.40 -10.05 -4.07
CA ASP A 28 3.44 -11.48 -3.78
C ASP A 28 3.99 -11.73 -2.36
N VAL A 29 5.10 -11.08 -1.99
CA VAL A 29 5.67 -11.17 -0.64
C VAL A 29 4.69 -10.68 0.44
N PHE A 30 3.97 -9.59 0.18
CA PHE A 30 2.95 -9.09 1.11
C PHE A 30 1.79 -10.07 1.25
N ASN A 31 1.31 -10.64 0.16
CA ASN A 31 0.20 -11.59 0.17
C ASN A 31 0.59 -12.90 0.88
N GLU A 32 1.77 -13.44 0.63
CA GLU A 32 2.29 -14.61 1.36
C GLU A 32 2.35 -14.33 2.87
N ARG A 33 2.89 -13.17 3.26
CA ARG A 33 2.98 -12.80 4.67
C ARG A 33 1.62 -12.56 5.32
N ALA A 34 0.68 -11.95 4.60
CA ALA A 34 -0.69 -11.75 5.07
C ALA A 34 -1.42 -13.08 5.26
N ALA A 35 -1.23 -14.05 4.35
CA ALA A 35 -1.78 -15.40 4.48
C ALA A 35 -1.24 -16.14 5.71
N ASP A 36 0.07 -16.08 5.96
CA ASP A 36 0.69 -16.66 7.15
C ASP A 36 0.14 -16.05 8.45
N LEU A 37 0.01 -14.73 8.49
CA LEU A 37 -0.55 -14.02 9.64
C LEU A 37 -2.03 -14.35 9.84
N CYS A 38 -2.79 -14.49 8.75
CA CYS A 38 -4.17 -14.95 8.81
C CYS A 38 -4.29 -16.32 9.46
N GLN A 39 -3.46 -17.27 9.06
CA GLN A 39 -3.48 -18.60 9.66
C GLN A 39 -3.15 -18.54 11.16
N GLN A 40 -2.16 -17.75 11.57
CA GLN A 40 -1.84 -17.56 12.99
C GLN A 40 -3.00 -16.93 13.77
N MET A 41 -3.74 -16.00 13.18
CA MET A 41 -4.94 -15.41 13.80
C MET A 41 -6.09 -16.43 13.89
N LEU A 42 -6.31 -17.23 12.85
CA LEU A 42 -7.30 -18.32 12.85
C LEU A 42 -7.01 -19.37 13.93
N ASP A 43 -5.75 -19.69 14.16
CA ASP A 43 -5.34 -20.66 15.16
C ASP A 43 -5.34 -20.08 16.59
N SER A 44 -5.42 -18.76 16.72
CA SER A 44 -5.41 -18.08 18.02
C SER A 44 -6.75 -18.23 18.76
N PRO A 45 -6.75 -18.64 20.02
CA PRO A 45 -7.97 -18.71 20.82
C PRO A 45 -8.50 -17.32 21.24
N THR A 46 -7.69 -16.27 21.08
CA THR A 46 -8.04 -14.91 21.48
C THR A 46 -8.63 -14.06 20.35
N VAL A 47 -8.36 -14.41 19.09
CA VAL A 47 -8.94 -13.73 17.92
C VAL A 47 -10.23 -14.44 17.53
N GLN A 48 -11.36 -13.80 17.79
CA GLN A 48 -12.69 -14.41 17.56
C GLN A 48 -13.33 -14.00 16.24
N SER A 49 -13.01 -12.81 15.74
CA SER A 49 -13.55 -12.29 14.49
C SER A 49 -12.56 -11.34 13.82
N LEU A 50 -12.67 -11.23 12.52
CA LEU A 50 -12.02 -10.22 11.70
C LEU A 50 -13.08 -9.64 10.77
N THR A 51 -13.21 -8.33 10.77
CA THR A 51 -14.25 -7.64 9.99
C THR A 51 -13.63 -6.47 9.22
N ALA A 52 -14.01 -6.29 7.97
CA ALA A 52 -13.75 -5.05 7.25
C ALA A 52 -14.80 -4.00 7.66
N TRP A 53 -14.44 -2.75 7.54
CA TRP A 53 -15.44 -1.69 7.54
C TRP A 53 -16.34 -1.83 6.31
N ASP A 54 -17.61 -1.54 6.48
CA ASP A 54 -18.50 -1.41 5.34
C ASP A 54 -18.26 -0.07 4.61
N GLU A 55 -18.84 0.05 3.42
CA GLU A 55 -18.68 1.24 2.58
C GLU A 55 -19.13 2.52 3.32
N ALA A 56 -20.22 2.46 4.06
CA ALA A 56 -20.73 3.62 4.80
C ALA A 56 -19.79 4.07 5.92
N ALA A 57 -19.14 3.13 6.61
CA ALA A 57 -18.13 3.45 7.63
C ALA A 57 -16.86 4.04 7.01
N THR A 58 -16.44 3.52 5.85
CA THR A 58 -15.29 4.04 5.10
C THR A 58 -15.57 5.46 4.62
N ASP A 59 -16.72 5.70 4.00
CA ASP A 59 -17.14 7.02 3.52
C ASP A 59 -17.23 8.05 4.65
N ALA A 60 -17.78 7.64 5.80
CA ALA A 60 -17.85 8.51 6.97
C ALA A 60 -16.47 8.90 7.49
N TRP A 61 -15.55 7.95 7.53
CA TRP A 61 -14.16 8.20 7.95
C TRP A 61 -13.42 9.10 6.95
N GLU A 62 -13.56 8.84 5.65
CA GLU A 62 -12.96 9.67 4.59
C GLU A 62 -13.49 11.10 4.63
N THR A 63 -14.81 11.26 4.86
CA THR A 63 -15.45 12.58 4.99
C THR A 63 -14.91 13.35 6.18
N GLU A 64 -14.75 12.69 7.33
CA GLU A 64 -14.22 13.33 8.55
C GLU A 64 -12.72 13.67 8.41
N LEU A 65 -11.95 12.79 7.78
CA LEU A 65 -10.53 13.02 7.52
C LEU A 65 -10.33 14.17 6.52
N GLY A 66 -11.16 14.26 5.49
CA GLY A 66 -11.09 15.27 4.43
C GLY A 66 -9.69 15.34 3.81
N ASP A 67 -9.17 16.55 3.67
CA ASP A 67 -7.84 16.78 3.07
C ASP A 67 -6.68 16.77 4.09
N GLN A 68 -6.94 16.54 5.38
CA GLN A 68 -5.92 16.60 6.44
C GLN A 68 -4.73 15.67 6.17
N GLY A 69 -4.97 14.47 5.67
CA GLY A 69 -3.92 13.51 5.32
C GLY A 69 -3.01 14.02 4.20
N LYS A 70 -3.59 14.60 3.17
CA LYS A 70 -2.88 15.17 2.03
C LYS A 70 -2.04 16.39 2.47
N GLU A 71 -2.65 17.31 3.22
CA GLU A 71 -1.98 18.50 3.73
C GLU A 71 -0.79 18.14 4.63
N MET A 72 -0.97 17.17 5.52
CA MET A 72 0.10 16.68 6.38
C MET A 72 1.23 16.04 5.58
N TRP A 73 0.91 15.23 4.57
CA TRP A 73 1.91 14.60 3.72
C TRP A 73 2.72 15.64 2.95
N ILE A 74 2.06 16.62 2.30
CA ILE A 74 2.72 17.72 1.58
C ILE A 74 3.67 18.48 2.49
N LYS A 75 3.20 18.82 3.71
CA LYS A 75 4.02 19.52 4.69
C LYS A 75 5.27 18.72 5.05
N LEU A 76 5.12 17.45 5.45
CA LEU A 76 6.24 16.60 5.86
C LEU A 76 7.22 16.35 4.70
N ALA A 77 6.73 16.08 3.50
CA ALA A 77 7.56 15.88 2.32
C ALA A 77 8.38 17.13 1.98
N THR A 78 7.75 18.30 2.05
CA THR A 78 8.45 19.57 1.84
C THR A 78 9.52 19.84 2.90
N GLU A 79 9.23 19.57 4.18
CA GLU A 79 10.19 19.66 5.28
C GLU A 79 11.39 18.72 5.11
N GLN A 80 11.18 17.56 4.43
CA GLN A 80 12.25 16.62 4.08
C GLN A 80 12.97 16.97 2.77
N GLY A 81 12.64 18.10 2.14
CA GLY A 81 13.35 18.63 0.99
C GLY A 81 12.74 18.31 -0.37
N LEU A 82 11.54 17.74 -0.43
CA LEU A 82 10.84 17.52 -1.68
C LEU A 82 10.26 18.84 -2.21
N THR A 83 10.86 19.40 -3.27
CA THR A 83 10.53 20.74 -3.79
C THR A 83 9.21 20.81 -4.56
N ASN A 84 8.63 19.66 -4.97
CA ASN A 84 7.37 19.57 -5.71
C ASN A 84 6.44 18.52 -5.07
N ALA A 85 6.22 18.62 -3.76
CA ALA A 85 5.42 17.65 -3.02
C ALA A 85 3.97 17.56 -3.53
N GLU A 86 3.34 18.69 -3.85
CA GLU A 86 1.98 18.74 -4.41
C GLU A 86 1.89 17.98 -5.73
N GLY A 87 2.78 18.27 -6.69
CA GLY A 87 2.78 17.60 -7.99
C GLY A 87 3.04 16.09 -7.90
N VAL A 88 3.91 15.66 -6.98
CA VAL A 88 4.14 14.22 -6.72
C VAL A 88 2.89 13.56 -6.15
N LEU A 89 2.18 14.23 -5.23
CA LEU A 89 0.93 13.72 -4.68
C LEU A 89 -0.17 13.63 -5.75
N GLU A 90 -0.31 14.65 -6.60
CA GLU A 90 -1.26 14.66 -7.72
C GLU A 90 -1.00 13.48 -8.67
N GLU A 91 0.25 13.25 -9.06
CA GLU A 91 0.64 12.15 -9.93
C GLU A 91 0.35 10.79 -9.28
N TYR A 92 0.63 10.63 -7.99
CA TYR A 92 0.30 9.44 -7.22
C TYR A 92 -1.21 9.16 -7.20
N LEU A 93 -2.02 10.18 -6.90
CA LEU A 93 -3.48 10.05 -6.87
C LEU A 93 -4.06 9.73 -8.26
N ALA A 94 -3.50 10.34 -9.33
CA ALA A 94 -3.87 10.01 -10.69
C ALA A 94 -3.48 8.56 -11.07
N GLY A 95 -2.39 8.04 -10.51
CA GLY A 95 -2.00 6.64 -10.62
C GLY A 95 -3.02 5.72 -9.96
N LEU A 96 -3.43 6.01 -8.72
CA LEU A 96 -4.45 5.24 -8.01
C LEU A 96 -5.77 5.20 -8.79
N GLU A 97 -6.24 6.34 -9.29
CA GLU A 97 -7.46 6.41 -10.10
C GLU A 97 -7.36 5.58 -11.39
N ARG A 98 -6.18 5.57 -12.03
CA ARG A 98 -5.94 4.78 -13.27
C ARG A 98 -6.06 3.28 -13.02
N TYR A 99 -5.67 2.81 -11.85
CA TYR A 99 -5.60 1.39 -11.51
C TYR A 99 -6.67 0.94 -10.50
N LYS A 100 -7.65 1.78 -10.19
CA LYS A 100 -8.69 1.48 -9.19
C LYS A 100 -9.49 0.21 -9.48
N ASP A 101 -9.66 -0.13 -10.76
CA ASP A 101 -10.40 -1.30 -11.21
C ASP A 101 -9.47 -2.49 -11.57
N ALA A 102 -8.17 -2.40 -11.24
CA ALA A 102 -7.24 -3.49 -11.48
C ALA A 102 -7.56 -4.68 -10.55
N GLU A 103 -7.69 -5.87 -11.14
CA GLU A 103 -7.84 -7.09 -10.37
C GLU A 103 -6.49 -7.49 -9.75
N TYR A 104 -6.49 -7.75 -8.45
CA TYR A 104 -5.33 -8.26 -7.73
C TYR A 104 -5.77 -9.21 -6.62
N GLU A 105 -4.88 -10.11 -6.25
CA GLU A 105 -5.10 -10.98 -5.11
C GLU A 105 -4.91 -10.18 -3.81
N ASP A 106 -5.94 -10.17 -2.96
CA ASP A 106 -5.90 -9.54 -1.63
C ASP A 106 -6.06 -10.60 -0.54
N ALA A 107 -4.92 -10.98 0.03
CA ALA A 107 -4.88 -11.96 1.11
C ALA A 107 -5.61 -11.50 2.38
N SER A 108 -5.77 -10.18 2.59
CA SER A 108 -6.49 -9.61 3.73
C SER A 108 -8.00 -9.85 3.59
N LEU A 109 -8.56 -9.62 2.41
CA LEU A 109 -9.97 -9.92 2.12
C LEU A 109 -10.26 -11.44 2.19
N SER A 110 -9.33 -12.26 1.70
CA SER A 110 -9.41 -13.71 1.82
C SER A 110 -9.41 -14.15 3.29
N CYS A 111 -8.66 -13.47 4.15
CA CYS A 111 -8.63 -13.74 5.58
C CYS A 111 -9.96 -13.41 6.26
N ILE A 112 -10.56 -12.26 5.95
CA ILE A 112 -11.89 -11.87 6.47
C ILE A 112 -12.93 -12.93 6.11
N THR A 113 -12.92 -13.40 4.87
CA THR A 113 -13.79 -14.46 4.39
C THR A 113 -13.59 -15.77 5.16
N SER A 114 -12.35 -16.12 5.47
CA SER A 114 -12.00 -17.30 6.24
C SER A 114 -12.54 -17.24 7.68
N PHE A 115 -12.49 -16.07 8.30
CA PHE A 115 -13.10 -15.84 9.62
C PHE A 115 -14.62 -15.94 9.58
N ALA A 116 -15.27 -15.44 8.54
CA ALA A 116 -16.71 -15.50 8.39
C ALA A 116 -17.25 -16.94 8.22
N ASN A 117 -16.41 -17.85 7.76
CA ASN A 117 -16.73 -19.27 7.50
C ASN A 117 -16.28 -20.21 8.65
N ARG A 118 -15.75 -19.68 9.75
CA ARG A 118 -15.30 -20.43 10.93
C ARG A 118 -16.46 -20.71 11.90
#